data_499aa1fab20871866a4d995947593af1
#
_entry.id   499aa1fab20871866a4d995947593af1
#
_cell.length_a   1.000
_cell.length_b   1.000
_cell.length_c   1.000
_cell.angle_alpha   90.00
_cell.angle_beta   90.00
_cell.angle_gamma   90.00
#
_symmetry.space_group_name_H-M   'P 1'
#
loop_
_entity.id
_entity.type
_entity.pdbx_description
1 polymer ?
#
loop_
_entity_poly.entity_id
_entity_poly.type
_entity_poly.pdbx_seq_one_letter_code
_entity_poly.pdbx_strand_id
1 'polypeptide(L)'
;MPMFDKLVIAVAMSKLKHAQEEISQRVEDIKKVFSKECSELVDDEDASKGYRLEVVAYDDLTVDLAHRLGAKFLVRGVRSAKDFEYEREQADINKQIGGVETILLFSDPRYSSVSSTLVRELKFFGRDVSEFLPSVK
;
A
#
# COMPACT_ATOMS: atom_id res chain seq x y z
N MET A 1 -15.60 13.19 -2.88
CA MET A 1 -16.09 12.00 -3.60
C MET A 1 -14.92 11.04 -3.77
N PRO A 2 -15.02 9.81 -3.34
CA PRO A 2 -13.92 8.86 -3.52
C PRO A 2 -13.66 8.60 -5.01
N MET A 3 -12.39 8.48 -5.38
CA MET A 3 -12.00 8.16 -6.77
C MET A 3 -12.29 6.71 -7.16
N PHE A 4 -12.43 5.83 -6.18
CA PHE A 4 -12.59 4.38 -6.37
C PHE A 4 -13.65 3.84 -5.42
N ASP A 5 -14.40 2.84 -5.88
CA ASP A 5 -15.40 2.14 -5.05
C ASP A 5 -14.74 1.18 -4.06
N LYS A 6 -13.58 0.65 -4.44
CA LYS A 6 -12.78 -0.25 -3.60
C LYS A 6 -11.29 0.06 -3.76
N LEU A 7 -10.59 0.11 -2.64
CA LEU A 7 -9.15 0.22 -2.56
C LEU A 7 -8.58 -1.03 -1.86
N VAL A 8 -7.56 -1.63 -2.42
CA VAL A 8 -6.84 -2.74 -1.79
C VAL A 8 -5.40 -2.31 -1.51
N ILE A 9 -5.00 -2.35 -0.25
CA ILE A 9 -3.60 -2.19 0.14
C ILE A 9 -2.95 -3.57 0.06
N ALA A 10 -2.06 -3.74 -0.91
CA ALA A 10 -1.37 -5.00 -1.17
C ALA A 10 0.04 -4.97 -0.57
N VAL A 11 0.32 -5.90 0.33
CA VAL A 11 1.62 -6.06 0.97
C VAL A 11 2.36 -7.21 0.30
N ALA A 12 3.44 -6.89 -0.44
CA ALA A 12 4.25 -7.89 -1.12
C ALA A 12 5.04 -8.73 -0.11
N MET A 13 4.97 -10.04 -0.26
CA MET A 13 5.79 -10.99 0.50
C MET A 13 7.18 -11.06 -0.11
N SER A 14 8.21 -10.81 0.71
CA SER A 14 9.59 -11.08 0.31
C SER A 14 9.85 -12.58 0.29
N LYS A 15 10.58 -13.07 -0.70
CA LYS A 15 10.99 -14.49 -0.81
C LYS A 15 11.97 -14.94 0.28
N LEU A 16 12.40 -14.05 1.18
CA LEU A 16 13.30 -14.36 2.28
C LEU A 16 12.52 -14.99 3.44
N LYS A 17 13.02 -16.12 3.96
CA LYS A 17 12.37 -16.99 4.96
C LYS A 17 11.93 -16.34 6.29
N HIS A 18 12.43 -15.15 6.61
CA HIS A 18 12.04 -14.43 7.84
C HIS A 18 10.84 -13.48 7.62
N ALA A 19 10.28 -13.47 6.42
CA ALA A 19 9.32 -12.45 6.02
C ALA A 19 7.86 -12.77 6.39
N GLN A 20 7.48 -14.01 6.67
CA GLN A 20 6.07 -14.33 6.90
C GLN A 20 5.49 -13.71 8.17
N GLU A 21 6.21 -13.79 9.28
CA GLU A 21 5.78 -13.18 10.54
C GLU A 21 5.76 -11.65 10.44
N GLU A 22 6.80 -11.06 9.83
CA GLU A 22 6.89 -9.62 9.60
C GLU A 22 5.77 -9.12 8.67
N ILE A 23 5.38 -9.90 7.69
CA ILE A 23 4.32 -9.53 6.75
C ILE A 23 2.96 -9.61 7.41
N SER A 24 2.70 -10.67 8.16
CA SER A 24 1.48 -10.79 8.95
C SER A 24 1.35 -9.62 9.93
N GLN A 25 2.43 -9.25 10.59
CA GLN A 25 2.47 -8.09 11.47
C GLN A 25 2.22 -6.78 10.73
N ARG A 26 2.81 -6.58 9.55
CA ARG A 26 2.57 -5.40 8.71
C ARG A 26 1.11 -5.29 8.28
N VAL A 27 0.51 -6.39 7.85
CA VAL A 27 -0.92 -6.42 7.48
C VAL A 27 -1.78 -6.01 8.67
N GLU A 28 -1.51 -6.55 9.86
CA GLU A 28 -2.25 -6.21 11.08
C GLU A 28 -2.03 -4.74 11.49
N ASP A 29 -0.82 -4.23 11.38
CA ASP A 29 -0.51 -2.83 11.69
C ASP A 29 -1.22 -1.87 10.73
N ILE A 30 -1.25 -2.18 9.45
CA ILE A 30 -2.00 -1.39 8.46
C ILE A 30 -3.51 -1.45 8.76
N LYS A 31 -4.05 -2.62 9.05
CA LYS A 31 -5.46 -2.76 9.45
C LYS A 31 -5.80 -1.95 10.69
N LYS A 32 -4.91 -1.88 11.68
CA LYS A 32 -5.10 -1.06 12.88
C LYS A 32 -5.14 0.43 12.55
N VAL A 33 -4.24 0.90 11.69
CA VAL A 33 -4.21 2.31 11.26
C VAL A 33 -5.51 2.72 10.58
N PHE A 34 -6.06 1.84 9.75
CA PHE A 34 -7.28 2.07 8.98
C PHE A 34 -8.49 1.33 9.56
N SER A 35 -8.50 1.09 10.87
CA SER A 35 -9.55 0.28 11.52
C SER A 35 -10.96 0.85 11.34
N LYS A 36 -11.10 2.17 11.29
CA LYS A 36 -12.38 2.82 11.02
C LYS A 36 -12.85 2.57 9.59
N GLU A 37 -11.96 2.79 8.62
CA GLU A 37 -12.25 2.61 7.20
C GLU A 37 -12.45 1.15 6.81
N CYS A 38 -11.83 0.22 7.55
CA CYS A 38 -12.03 -1.22 7.38
C CYS A 38 -13.27 -1.76 8.12
N SER A 39 -13.70 -1.12 9.20
CA SER A 39 -14.82 -1.58 10.04
C SER A 39 -16.18 -1.08 9.60
N GLU A 40 -16.26 0.03 8.88
CA GLU A 40 -17.50 0.56 8.30
C GLU A 40 -18.11 -0.34 7.22
N LEU A 41 -17.48 -1.50 6.97
CA LEU A 41 -17.88 -2.47 5.96
C LEU A 41 -18.83 -3.56 6.46
N VAL A 42 -19.12 -3.64 7.76
CA VAL A 42 -19.74 -4.85 8.31
C VAL A 42 -21.25 -4.72 8.58
N ASP A 43 -21.80 -3.53 8.80
CA ASP A 43 -23.16 -3.41 9.31
C ASP A 43 -24.05 -2.29 8.71
N ASP A 44 -23.74 -1.73 7.56
CA ASP A 44 -24.62 -0.71 7.03
C ASP A 44 -25.41 -1.21 5.79
N GLU A 45 -26.72 -1.33 5.95
CA GLU A 45 -27.67 -1.62 4.86
C GLU A 45 -27.69 -0.52 3.78
N ASP A 46 -26.94 0.58 4.00
CA ASP A 46 -26.74 1.66 3.03
C ASP A 46 -25.35 1.60 2.41
N ALA A 47 -25.06 0.48 1.72
CA ALA A 47 -23.81 0.26 0.95
C ALA A 47 -23.60 1.28 -0.19
N SER A 48 -24.44 2.32 -0.29
CA SER A 48 -24.41 3.31 -1.37
C SER A 48 -23.41 4.45 -1.12
N LYS A 49 -22.79 4.55 0.05
CA LYS A 49 -21.96 5.71 0.43
C LYS A 49 -20.54 5.43 0.92
N GLY A 50 -20.10 4.19 1.04
CA GLY A 50 -18.77 3.84 1.56
C GLY A 50 -17.84 3.29 0.49
N TYR A 51 -16.63 3.83 0.38
CA TYR A 51 -15.55 3.15 -0.30
C TYR A 51 -15.06 1.98 0.57
N ARG A 52 -14.71 0.87 -0.06
CA ARG A 52 -14.22 -0.32 0.64
C ARG A 52 -12.69 -0.29 0.68
N LEU A 53 -12.13 -0.48 1.87
CA LEU A 53 -10.70 -0.66 2.07
C LEU A 53 -10.40 -2.09 2.53
N GLU A 54 -9.53 -2.76 1.82
CA GLU A 54 -9.07 -4.11 2.14
C GLU A 54 -7.55 -4.15 2.20
N VAL A 55 -6.99 -4.96 3.08
CA VAL A 55 -5.54 -5.17 3.20
C VAL A 55 -5.25 -6.65 2.97
N VAL A 56 -4.38 -6.93 1.99
CA VAL A 56 -4.00 -8.30 1.62
C VAL A 56 -2.48 -8.45 1.55
N ALA A 57 -1.98 -9.64 1.84
CA ALA A 57 -0.62 -10.04 1.52
C ALA A 57 -0.61 -10.86 0.22
N TYR A 58 0.46 -10.77 -0.57
CA TYR A 58 0.61 -11.57 -1.79
C TYR A 58 2.09 -11.94 -2.04
N ASP A 59 2.30 -13.04 -2.72
CA ASP A 59 3.61 -13.64 -3.01
C ASP A 59 3.84 -13.95 -4.50
N ASP A 60 2.90 -13.55 -5.34
CA ASP A 60 2.92 -13.71 -6.79
C ASP A 60 3.17 -12.36 -7.52
N LEU A 61 2.95 -12.31 -8.81
CA LEU A 61 3.09 -11.07 -9.57
C LEU A 61 1.94 -10.10 -9.24
N THR A 62 2.28 -8.81 -9.21
CA THR A 62 1.29 -7.76 -8.94
C THR A 62 0.12 -7.78 -9.93
N VAL A 63 0.38 -8.11 -11.20
CA VAL A 63 -0.67 -8.24 -12.21
C VAL A 63 -1.58 -9.44 -11.97
N ASP A 64 -1.04 -10.55 -11.45
CA ASP A 64 -1.83 -11.74 -11.10
C ASP A 64 -2.74 -11.44 -9.92
N LEU A 65 -2.23 -10.75 -8.91
CA LEU A 65 -3.04 -10.25 -7.80
C LEU A 65 -4.15 -9.30 -8.32
N ALA A 66 -3.81 -8.34 -9.17
CA ALA A 66 -4.78 -7.41 -9.73
C ALA A 66 -5.91 -8.14 -10.48
N HIS A 67 -5.58 -9.13 -11.30
CA HIS A 67 -6.57 -9.96 -12.00
C HIS A 67 -7.44 -10.76 -11.02
N ARG A 68 -6.84 -11.38 -10.03
CA ARG A 68 -7.56 -12.17 -9.00
C ARG A 68 -8.55 -11.33 -8.20
N LEU A 69 -8.21 -10.07 -7.95
CA LEU A 69 -9.06 -9.11 -7.23
C LEU A 69 -10.01 -8.33 -8.13
N GLY A 70 -9.93 -8.49 -9.44
CA GLY A 70 -10.70 -7.70 -10.41
C GLY A 70 -10.30 -6.21 -10.42
N ALA A 71 -9.08 -5.88 -9.98
CA ALA A 71 -8.58 -4.52 -9.97
C ALA A 71 -8.22 -4.05 -11.39
N LYS A 72 -8.67 -2.84 -11.72
CA LYS A 72 -8.42 -2.23 -13.04
C LYS A 72 -7.17 -1.37 -13.05
N PHE A 73 -6.77 -0.87 -11.90
CA PHE A 73 -5.66 0.08 -11.74
C PHE A 73 -4.74 -0.33 -10.61
N LEU A 74 -3.46 -0.06 -10.78
CA LEU A 74 -2.48 -0.02 -9.71
C LEU A 74 -2.27 1.44 -9.31
N VAL A 75 -2.19 1.72 -8.02
CA VAL A 75 -1.87 3.05 -7.50
C VAL A 75 -0.50 3.00 -6.85
N ARG A 76 0.40 3.87 -7.27
CA ARG A 76 1.78 3.93 -6.77
C ARG A 76 2.16 5.35 -6.37
N GLY A 77 2.92 5.47 -5.30
CA GLY A 77 3.47 6.75 -4.84
C GLY A 77 4.83 7.06 -5.43
N VAL A 78 5.07 8.32 -5.73
CA VAL A 78 6.35 8.83 -6.26
C VAL A 78 6.86 9.96 -5.36
N ARG A 79 8.07 9.82 -4.84
CA ARG A 79 8.73 10.82 -3.98
C ARG A 79 9.80 11.62 -4.70
N SER A 80 10.41 11.07 -5.74
CA SER A 80 11.58 11.64 -6.44
C SER A 80 11.58 11.28 -7.91
N ALA A 81 12.44 11.93 -8.68
CA ALA A 81 12.65 11.60 -10.09
C ALA A 81 13.13 10.15 -10.27
N LYS A 82 13.97 9.65 -9.36
CA LYS A 82 14.45 8.26 -9.38
C LYS A 82 13.31 7.27 -9.15
N ASP A 83 12.42 7.53 -8.20
CA ASP A 83 11.21 6.73 -7.99
C ASP A 83 10.31 6.75 -9.22
N PHE A 84 10.16 7.92 -9.85
CA PHE A 84 9.34 8.06 -11.06
C PHE A 84 9.85 7.18 -12.21
N GLU A 85 11.14 7.17 -12.48
CA GLU A 85 11.72 6.33 -13.54
C GLU A 85 11.47 4.84 -13.26
N TYR A 86 11.72 4.40 -12.04
CA TYR A 86 11.47 3.03 -11.61
C TYR A 86 9.99 2.64 -11.73
N GLU A 87 9.09 3.46 -11.21
CA GLU A 87 7.65 3.17 -11.24
C GLU A 87 7.09 3.21 -12.68
N ARG A 88 7.63 4.06 -13.54
CA ARG A 88 7.28 4.07 -14.97
C ARG A 88 7.67 2.76 -15.65
N GLU A 89 8.86 2.26 -15.43
CA GLU A 89 9.30 0.97 -15.99
C GLU A 89 8.41 -0.17 -15.51
N GLN A 90 8.08 -0.20 -14.22
CA GLN A 90 7.15 -1.19 -13.67
C GLN A 90 5.74 -1.07 -14.26
N ALA A 91 5.25 0.15 -14.47
CA ALA A 91 3.96 0.40 -15.08
C ALA A 91 3.91 -0.13 -16.53
N ASP A 92 4.95 0.12 -17.32
CA ASP A 92 5.05 -0.36 -18.70
C ASP A 92 5.05 -1.90 -18.74
N ILE A 93 5.80 -2.55 -17.87
CA ILE A 93 5.84 -4.02 -17.77
C ILE A 93 4.48 -4.58 -17.36
N ASN A 94 3.86 -4.03 -16.32
CA ASN A 94 2.55 -4.49 -15.84
C ASN A 94 1.47 -4.34 -16.89
N LYS A 95 1.53 -3.30 -17.70
CA LYS A 95 0.62 -3.12 -18.84
C LYS A 95 0.86 -4.15 -19.94
N GLN A 96 2.12 -4.43 -20.29
CA GLN A 96 2.46 -5.41 -21.32
C GLN A 96 2.05 -6.84 -20.96
N ILE A 97 2.35 -7.26 -19.72
CA ILE A 97 2.11 -8.65 -19.29
C ILE A 97 0.70 -8.91 -18.77
N GLY A 98 0.01 -7.89 -18.24
CA GLY A 98 -1.27 -8.07 -17.59
C GLY A 98 -2.37 -7.11 -18.03
N GLY A 99 -2.09 -6.13 -18.89
CA GLY A 99 -3.06 -5.13 -19.31
C GLY A 99 -3.57 -4.20 -18.20
N VAL A 100 -2.83 -4.11 -17.07
CA VAL A 100 -3.21 -3.31 -15.91
C VAL A 100 -2.56 -1.93 -16.00
N GLU A 101 -3.37 -0.89 -15.89
CA GLU A 101 -2.89 0.50 -15.88
C GLU A 101 -2.40 0.92 -14.49
N THR A 102 -1.42 1.82 -14.48
CA THR A 102 -0.86 2.36 -13.23
C THR A 102 -1.13 3.85 -13.11
N ILE A 103 -1.61 4.28 -11.96
CA ILE A 103 -1.80 5.68 -11.59
C ILE A 103 -0.68 6.07 -10.63
N LEU A 104 0.08 7.10 -10.98
CA LEU A 104 1.13 7.63 -10.13
C LEU A 104 0.63 8.84 -9.35
N LEU A 105 0.84 8.83 -8.03
CA LEU A 105 0.53 9.94 -7.14
C LEU A 105 1.82 10.49 -6.56
N PHE A 106 1.95 11.81 -6.59
CA PHE A 106 3.08 12.47 -5.93
C PHE A 106 2.86 12.51 -4.41
N SER A 107 3.87 12.10 -3.66
CA SER A 107 3.84 12.23 -2.21
C SER A 107 3.99 13.69 -1.77
N ASP A 108 3.43 13.99 -0.60
CA ASP A 108 3.62 15.30 0.04
C ASP A 108 5.13 15.54 0.25
N PRO A 109 5.68 16.70 -0.15
CA PRO A 109 7.09 17.03 0.03
C PRO A 109 7.59 16.89 1.48
N ARG A 110 6.72 17.05 2.47
CA ARG A 110 7.06 16.86 3.89
C ARG A 110 7.54 15.44 4.21
N TYR A 111 7.10 14.46 3.44
CA TYR A 111 7.42 13.05 3.64
C TYR A 111 8.40 12.48 2.60
N SER A 112 8.91 13.31 1.71
CA SER A 112 9.79 12.86 0.61
C SER A 112 11.07 12.16 1.09
N SER A 113 11.58 12.53 2.27
CA SER A 113 12.77 11.91 2.88
C SER A 113 12.45 10.73 3.80
N VAL A 114 11.17 10.48 4.09
CA VAL A 114 10.76 9.39 4.99
C VAL A 114 10.73 8.07 4.23
N SER A 115 11.47 7.09 4.74
CA SER A 115 11.50 5.73 4.21
C SER A 115 11.52 4.71 5.34
N SER A 116 11.15 3.49 5.05
CA SER A 116 11.24 2.39 6.03
C SER A 116 12.68 2.14 6.50
N THR A 117 13.64 2.35 5.62
CA THR A 117 15.07 2.27 5.96
C THR A 117 15.46 3.32 6.98
N LEU A 118 15.08 4.59 6.76
CA LEU A 118 15.33 5.68 7.70
C LEU A 118 14.70 5.38 9.07
N VAL A 119 13.45 4.96 9.09
CA VAL A 119 12.73 4.65 10.35
C VAL A 119 13.44 3.52 11.12
N ARG A 120 13.85 2.45 10.43
CA ARG A 120 14.57 1.35 11.06
C ARG A 120 15.93 1.79 11.62
N GLU A 121 16.66 2.60 10.88
CA GLU A 121 17.95 3.14 11.30
C GLU A 121 17.82 4.04 12.54
N LEU A 122 16.86 4.95 12.55
CA LEU A 122 16.58 5.80 13.70
C LEU A 122 16.19 4.99 14.94
N LYS A 123 15.36 3.96 14.78
CA LYS A 123 15.01 3.04 15.87
C LYS A 123 16.23 2.30 16.40
N PHE A 124 17.10 1.83 15.52
CA PHE A 124 18.33 1.14 15.90
C PHE A 124 19.23 2.00 16.78
N PHE A 125 19.31 3.30 16.50
CA PHE A 125 20.06 4.27 17.29
C PHE A 125 19.28 4.88 18.48
N GLY A 126 18.12 4.31 18.81
CA GLY A 126 17.32 4.72 19.97
C GLY A 126 16.61 6.06 19.81
N ARG A 127 16.41 6.55 18.59
CA ARG A 127 15.65 7.76 18.31
C ARG A 127 14.15 7.51 18.31
N ASP A 128 13.39 8.49 18.77
CA ASP A 128 11.94 8.50 18.64
C ASP A 128 11.55 8.67 17.16
N VAL A 129 10.68 7.78 16.67
CA VAL A 129 10.20 7.77 15.28
C VAL A 129 8.71 8.05 15.18
N SER A 130 8.06 8.43 16.26
CA SER A 130 6.60 8.62 16.32
C SER A 130 6.08 9.64 15.31
N GLU A 131 6.86 10.69 15.00
CA GLU A 131 6.50 11.69 13.98
C GLU A 131 6.53 11.15 12.54
N PHE A 132 7.23 10.03 12.28
CA PHE A 132 7.35 9.40 10.96
C PHE A 132 6.40 8.21 10.78
N LEU A 133 5.66 7.85 11.81
CA LEU A 133 4.71 6.74 11.79
C LEU A 133 3.29 7.28 11.87
N PRO A 134 2.34 6.62 11.20
CA PRO A 134 0.94 6.99 11.32
C PRO A 134 0.46 6.76 12.77
N SER A 135 -0.29 7.71 13.30
CA SER A 135 -0.96 7.54 14.58
C SER A 135 -2.13 6.57 14.42
N VAL A 136 -2.20 5.58 15.30
CA VAL A 136 -3.38 4.72 15.44
C VAL A 136 -4.48 5.57 16.09
N LYS A 137 -5.50 5.87 15.32
CA LYS A 137 -6.66 6.64 15.81
C LYS A 137 -7.71 5.71 16.41
#